data_9804097c5aa2737fb0a7ee0e0a4a50db
#
_entry.id   9804097c5aa2737fb0a7ee0e0a4a50db
#
_cell.length_a   1.000
_cell.length_b   1.000
_cell.length_c   1.000
_cell.angle_alpha   90.00
_cell.angle_beta   90.00
_cell.angle_gamma   90.00
#
_symmetry.space_group_name_H-M   'P 1'
#
loop_
_entity.id
_entity.type
_entity.pdbx_description
1 polymer ?
#
loop_
_entity_poly.entity_id
_entity_poly.type
_entity_poly.pdbx_seq_one_letter_code
_entity_poly.pdbx_strand_id
1 'polypeptide(L)'
;MKKIIAITSCPVGIAHTYMAAENLEKAGKAVGAEVKVETHGSIGIENELTARDIEEAAGVIIAADTKIDKSRFGGKPLITVGVQEGIHHADELVRDILAGKAPVYKSTEAIISSENKSESENLGKKIYKSLMNGVSYMVPFVVTGGLLIAISLTLGGTATPEGIKIPEGTIWATMNSIGSIAMGLMVPILSAFIAQSIADRPGLVPGFVGGMLAANGALYGSDANAGFLGGIITGFLAGFIALGIKKVRVPKALQSIMPIIVIPILGSLAVGFVFIYVIGEPVALLFSSLTHFLAGMQGGSEIVLAMILGAMIVFDMGGRSIK
;
A
#
# COMPACT_ATOMS: atom_id res chain seq x y z
N MET A 1 12.98 28.12 23.26
CA MET A 1 12.15 26.92 23.15
C MET A 1 13.02 25.80 22.61
N LYS A 2 12.89 24.54 23.12
CA LYS A 2 13.58 23.41 22.48
C LYS A 2 12.87 23.10 21.18
N LYS A 3 13.63 22.92 20.09
CA LYS A 3 13.13 22.58 18.77
C LYS A 3 13.27 21.09 18.55
N ILE A 4 12.20 20.44 18.11
CA ILE A 4 12.17 19.03 17.70
C ILE A 4 11.80 18.98 16.22
N ILE A 5 12.40 18.11 15.49
CA ILE A 5 12.01 17.86 14.10
C ILE A 5 11.41 16.46 13.97
N ALA A 6 10.46 16.32 13.07
CA ALA A 6 9.86 15.02 12.82
C ALA A 6 9.67 14.77 11.31
N ILE A 7 9.60 13.50 10.95
CA ILE A 7 9.20 13.06 9.61
C ILE A 7 8.03 12.10 9.76
N THR A 8 6.97 12.33 9.00
CA THR A 8 5.83 11.43 8.93
C THR A 8 5.65 10.89 7.52
N SER A 9 5.41 9.59 7.41
CA SER A 9 5.16 8.94 6.12
C SER A 9 4.36 7.67 6.30
N CYS A 10 3.38 7.46 5.42
CA CYS A 10 2.71 6.18 5.30
C CYS A 10 2.65 5.74 3.84
N PRO A 11 2.43 4.44 3.54
CA PRO A 11 2.37 3.95 2.17
C PRO A 11 1.35 4.68 1.29
N VAL A 12 0.22 5.08 1.86
CA VAL A 12 -0.84 5.82 1.14
C VAL A 12 -0.51 7.31 1.00
N GLY A 13 0.27 7.87 1.94
CA GLY A 13 0.68 9.28 1.93
C GLY A 13 -0.47 10.28 2.11
N ILE A 14 -1.58 9.88 2.75
CA ILE A 14 -2.77 10.74 2.94
C ILE A 14 -3.07 10.89 4.43
N ALA A 15 -4.21 10.40 4.91
CA ALA A 15 -4.75 10.70 6.24
C ALA A 15 -3.77 10.45 7.39
N HIS A 16 -3.17 9.27 7.48
CA HIS A 16 -2.29 8.89 8.59
C HIS A 16 -1.03 9.75 8.67
N THR A 17 -0.46 10.12 7.53
CA THR A 17 0.72 11.00 7.45
C THR A 17 0.42 12.35 8.08
N TYR A 18 -0.70 12.98 7.70
CA TYR A 18 -1.10 14.29 8.21
C TYR A 18 -1.59 14.25 9.65
N MET A 19 -2.33 13.20 10.04
CA MET A 19 -2.76 13.02 11.44
C MET A 19 -1.57 12.86 12.39
N ALA A 20 -0.56 12.10 12.01
CA ALA A 20 0.65 11.97 12.81
C ALA A 20 1.40 13.31 12.92
N ALA A 21 1.51 14.06 11.82
CA ALA A 21 2.13 15.37 11.81
C ALA A 21 1.41 16.34 12.75
N GLU A 22 0.09 16.45 12.63
CA GLU A 22 -0.73 17.33 13.47
C GLU A 22 -0.63 16.98 14.96
N ASN A 23 -0.66 15.67 15.29
CA ASN A 23 -0.57 15.23 16.67
C ASN A 23 0.81 15.49 17.28
N LEU A 24 1.90 15.29 16.52
CA LEU A 24 3.25 15.62 16.97
C LEU A 24 3.41 17.13 17.20
N GLU A 25 2.86 17.99 16.34
CA GLU A 25 2.87 19.43 16.53
C GLU A 25 2.05 19.88 17.76
N LYS A 26 0.87 19.28 17.97
CA LYS A 26 0.03 19.53 19.16
C LYS A 26 0.74 19.11 20.44
N ALA A 27 1.36 17.93 20.45
CA ALA A 27 2.14 17.41 21.57
C ALA A 27 3.30 18.34 21.92
N GLY A 28 4.01 18.85 20.91
CA GLY A 28 5.07 19.85 21.11
C GLY A 28 4.56 21.11 21.77
N LYS A 29 3.48 21.69 21.26
CA LYS A 29 2.86 22.89 21.82
C LYS A 29 2.43 22.70 23.28
N ALA A 30 1.90 21.53 23.62
CA ALA A 30 1.45 21.20 24.99
C ALA A 30 2.59 21.22 26.02
N VAL A 31 3.83 20.90 25.59
CA VAL A 31 5.02 20.89 26.48
C VAL A 31 5.94 22.09 26.26
N GLY A 32 5.50 23.10 25.52
CA GLY A 32 6.28 24.32 25.26
C GLY A 32 7.50 24.10 24.35
N ALA A 33 7.46 23.10 23.49
CA ALA A 33 8.46 22.84 22.47
C ALA A 33 7.93 23.17 21.07
N GLU A 34 8.81 23.59 20.17
CA GLU A 34 8.49 23.75 18.76
C GLU A 34 8.75 22.41 18.06
N VAL A 35 7.74 21.87 17.36
CA VAL A 35 7.88 20.67 16.53
C VAL A 35 7.64 21.06 15.09
N LYS A 36 8.67 20.90 14.22
CA LYS A 36 8.55 21.06 12.78
C LYS A 36 8.48 19.68 12.13
N VAL A 37 7.41 19.42 11.38
CA VAL A 37 7.18 18.11 10.76
C VAL A 37 7.30 18.19 9.25
N GLU A 38 8.21 17.40 8.68
CA GLU A 38 8.30 17.12 7.25
C GLU A 38 7.36 15.95 6.93
N THR A 39 6.41 16.16 6.03
CA THR A 39 5.43 15.15 5.63
C THR A 39 5.76 14.58 4.26
N HIS A 40 5.88 13.26 4.16
CA HIS A 40 6.00 12.56 2.89
C HIS A 40 4.62 12.04 2.48
N GLY A 41 3.86 12.92 1.84
CA GLY A 41 2.50 12.66 1.40
C GLY A 41 2.40 12.19 -0.05
N SER A 42 1.17 11.93 -0.50
CA SER A 42 0.88 11.52 -1.88
C SER A 42 1.20 12.60 -2.92
N ILE A 43 1.24 13.87 -2.51
CA ILE A 43 1.59 15.02 -3.36
C ILE A 43 3.08 15.37 -3.31
N GLY A 44 3.88 14.60 -2.56
CA GLY A 44 5.32 14.82 -2.41
C GLY A 44 5.73 15.15 -0.98
N ILE A 45 6.91 15.79 -0.85
CA ILE A 45 7.44 16.22 0.43
C ILE A 45 6.96 17.63 0.71
N GLU A 46 6.36 17.84 1.87
CA GLU A 46 5.92 19.14 2.36
C GLU A 46 6.68 19.51 3.64
N ASN A 47 6.88 20.80 3.87
CA ASN A 47 7.62 21.35 5.01
C ASN A 47 9.03 20.75 5.15
N GLU A 48 9.75 20.57 4.06
CA GLU A 48 11.08 19.95 4.04
C GLU A 48 11.99 20.54 5.12
N LEU A 49 12.70 19.66 5.83
CA LEU A 49 13.63 20.03 6.88
C LEU A 49 14.94 20.55 6.27
N THR A 50 15.28 21.78 6.58
CA THR A 50 16.55 22.38 6.16
C THR A 50 17.71 21.90 7.04
N ALA A 51 18.95 22.05 6.55
CA ALA A 51 20.15 21.76 7.35
C ALA A 51 20.14 22.52 8.68
N ARG A 52 19.67 23.77 8.69
CA ARG A 52 19.54 24.59 9.89
C ARG A 52 18.52 24.02 10.87
N ASP A 53 17.35 23.53 10.39
CA ASP A 53 16.35 22.88 11.23
C ASP A 53 16.95 21.66 11.94
N ILE A 54 17.76 20.87 11.21
CA ILE A 54 18.42 19.68 11.75
C ILE A 54 19.48 20.07 12.77
N GLU A 55 20.27 21.12 12.50
CA GLU A 55 21.32 21.57 13.40
C GLU A 55 20.76 22.10 14.73
N GLU A 56 19.69 22.90 14.68
CA GLU A 56 19.03 23.50 15.84
C GLU A 56 18.18 22.50 16.65
N ALA A 57 17.84 21.33 16.08
CA ALA A 57 16.96 20.36 16.71
C ALA A 57 17.60 19.66 17.91
N ALA A 58 16.84 19.55 19.01
CA ALA A 58 17.19 18.75 20.18
C ALA A 58 17.08 17.24 19.93
N GLY A 59 16.30 16.83 18.94
CA GLY A 59 16.15 15.43 18.52
C GLY A 59 15.18 15.27 17.37
N VAL A 60 15.11 14.06 16.86
CA VAL A 60 14.38 13.68 15.65
C VAL A 60 13.38 12.57 15.95
N ILE A 61 12.15 12.70 15.46
CA ILE A 61 11.12 11.66 15.50
C ILE A 61 10.81 11.24 14.06
N ILE A 62 11.00 9.97 13.73
CA ILE A 62 10.57 9.39 12.45
C ILE A 62 9.38 8.48 12.73
N ALA A 63 8.18 8.95 12.40
CA ALA A 63 6.92 8.21 12.49
C ALA A 63 6.51 7.76 11.08
N ALA A 64 7.09 6.67 10.60
CA ALA A 64 6.98 6.28 9.21
C ALA A 64 6.92 4.76 9.00
N ASP A 65 6.04 4.33 8.08
CA ASP A 65 5.95 2.94 7.61
C ASP A 65 6.68 2.74 6.27
N THR A 66 7.22 3.83 5.69
CA THR A 66 8.07 3.80 4.49
C THR A 66 9.56 3.97 4.86
N LYS A 67 10.45 3.65 3.92
CA LYS A 67 11.89 3.90 4.13
C LYS A 67 12.17 5.40 4.08
N ILE A 68 12.73 5.92 5.18
CA ILE A 68 13.22 7.30 5.28
C ILE A 68 14.75 7.27 5.32
N ASP A 69 15.37 8.16 4.53
CA ASP A 69 16.82 8.35 4.60
C ASP A 69 17.18 9.08 5.89
N LYS A 70 17.93 8.38 6.74
CA LYS A 70 18.38 8.86 8.06
C LYS A 70 19.77 9.47 8.04
N SER A 71 20.47 9.39 6.90
CA SER A 71 21.89 9.81 6.79
C SER A 71 22.11 11.25 7.24
N ARG A 72 21.14 12.14 6.98
CA ARG A 72 21.16 13.55 7.34
C ARG A 72 21.00 13.86 8.85
N PHE A 73 20.67 12.86 9.67
CA PHE A 73 20.45 13.03 11.12
C PHE A 73 21.60 12.51 11.99
N GLY A 74 22.76 12.28 11.41
CA GLY A 74 23.94 11.79 12.16
C GLY A 74 24.25 12.67 13.38
N GLY A 75 24.50 12.03 14.53
CA GLY A 75 24.80 12.71 15.80
C GLY A 75 23.60 13.25 16.57
N LYS A 76 22.38 13.12 16.07
CA LYS A 76 21.16 13.56 16.77
C LYS A 76 20.48 12.42 17.53
N PRO A 77 19.85 12.70 18.70
CA PRO A 77 18.91 11.78 19.33
C PRO A 77 17.76 11.47 18.36
N LEU A 78 17.50 10.20 18.07
CA LEU A 78 16.55 9.79 17.05
C LEU A 78 15.67 8.64 17.54
N ILE A 79 14.35 8.83 17.45
CA ILE A 79 13.34 7.79 17.66
C ILE A 79 12.75 7.41 16.31
N THR A 80 12.65 6.10 16.03
CA THR A 80 12.00 5.60 14.81
C THR A 80 10.85 4.68 15.21
N VAL A 81 9.64 5.02 14.78
CA VAL A 81 8.41 4.28 15.06
C VAL A 81 7.54 4.21 13.81
N GLY A 82 6.50 3.37 13.82
CA GLY A 82 5.48 3.38 12.78
C GLY A 82 4.59 4.63 12.84
N VAL A 83 3.92 4.96 11.73
CA VAL A 83 3.06 6.16 11.65
C VAL A 83 1.95 6.14 12.70
N GLN A 84 1.42 4.96 13.05
CA GLN A 84 0.39 4.78 14.07
C GLN A 84 0.85 5.24 15.46
N GLU A 85 2.10 4.98 15.82
CA GLU A 85 2.67 5.47 17.09
C GLU A 85 2.75 7.01 17.11
N GLY A 86 3.07 7.62 15.97
CA GLY A 86 3.02 9.08 15.81
C GLY A 86 1.61 9.67 15.97
N ILE A 87 0.57 8.88 15.67
CA ILE A 87 -0.83 9.30 15.86
C ILE A 87 -1.27 9.14 17.32
N HIS A 88 -0.98 8.00 17.95
CA HIS A 88 -1.56 7.62 19.24
C HIS A 88 -0.68 7.95 20.45
N HIS A 89 0.63 8.04 20.26
CA HIS A 89 1.63 8.23 21.33
C HIS A 89 2.53 9.45 21.10
N ALA A 90 2.06 10.45 20.35
CA ALA A 90 2.80 11.68 20.05
C ALA A 90 3.35 12.37 21.31
N ASP A 91 2.56 12.43 22.38
CA ASP A 91 2.95 13.03 23.65
C ASP A 91 4.15 12.33 24.30
N GLU A 92 4.17 11.00 24.28
CA GLU A 92 5.26 10.18 24.82
C GLU A 92 6.53 10.37 24.00
N LEU A 93 6.42 10.34 22.67
CA LEU A 93 7.55 10.51 21.76
C LEU A 93 8.24 11.86 21.94
N VAL A 94 7.45 12.94 22.06
CA VAL A 94 7.97 14.30 22.28
C VAL A 94 8.63 14.39 23.65
N ARG A 95 8.04 13.84 24.71
CA ARG A 95 8.62 13.83 26.06
C ARG A 95 9.91 13.03 26.12
N ASP A 96 10.00 11.89 25.45
CA ASP A 96 11.19 11.04 25.44
C ASP A 96 12.38 11.72 24.74
N ILE A 97 12.14 12.48 23.66
CA ILE A 97 13.17 13.35 23.07
C ILE A 97 13.62 14.42 24.07
N LEU A 98 12.68 15.12 24.72
CA LEU A 98 13.01 16.20 25.64
C LEU A 98 13.72 15.71 26.91
N ALA A 99 13.41 14.50 27.36
CA ALA A 99 14.03 13.83 28.50
C ALA A 99 15.39 13.21 28.19
N GLY A 100 15.82 13.24 26.92
CA GLY A 100 17.11 12.67 26.51
C GLY A 100 17.15 11.13 26.51
N LYS A 101 15.99 10.46 26.47
CA LYS A 101 15.92 8.98 26.44
C LYS A 101 16.17 8.40 25.04
N ALA A 102 16.12 9.23 24.01
CA ALA A 102 16.35 8.79 22.65
C ALA A 102 17.83 8.46 22.41
N PRO A 103 18.14 7.32 21.75
CA PRO A 103 19.50 6.98 21.39
C PRO A 103 20.05 7.97 20.35
N VAL A 104 21.33 8.32 20.46
CA VAL A 104 22.00 9.15 19.47
C VAL A 104 22.28 8.33 18.23
N TYR A 105 21.76 8.78 17.08
CA TYR A 105 21.98 8.14 15.79
C TYR A 105 23.41 8.42 15.32
N LYS A 106 24.24 7.38 15.31
CA LYS A 106 25.60 7.44 14.77
C LYS A 106 25.54 7.20 13.27
N SER A 107 25.70 8.27 12.48
CA SER A 107 25.96 8.16 11.05
C SER A 107 27.35 7.51 10.88
N THR A 108 27.38 6.27 10.50
CA THR A 108 28.66 5.60 10.19
C THR A 108 28.58 5.13 8.75
N GLU A 109 29.43 5.67 7.89
CA GLU A 109 29.82 5.04 6.61
C GLU A 109 30.36 3.60 6.78
N ALA A 110 30.49 3.13 8.01
CA ALA A 110 31.02 1.81 8.38
C ALA A 110 29.96 0.78 8.78
N ILE A 111 28.65 1.03 8.62
CA ILE A 111 27.60 0.05 8.95
C ILE A 111 26.84 -0.42 7.70
N ILE A 112 27.55 -0.68 6.61
CA ILE A 112 27.05 -1.58 5.55
C ILE A 112 26.94 -3.04 6.05
N SER A 113 27.42 -3.35 7.23
CA SER A 113 27.45 -4.71 7.79
C SER A 113 26.63 -4.95 9.06
N SER A 114 25.95 -3.97 9.64
CA SER A 114 25.17 -4.17 10.88
C SER A 114 23.66 -3.90 10.77
N GLU A 115 23.14 -3.46 9.64
CA GLU A 115 21.68 -3.47 9.38
C GLU A 115 21.08 -4.88 9.22
N ASN A 116 21.90 -5.93 9.27
CA ASN A 116 21.47 -7.33 9.28
C ASN A 116 21.16 -7.89 10.68
N LYS A 117 21.09 -7.05 11.72
CA LYS A 117 20.80 -7.48 13.10
C LYS A 117 19.77 -6.60 13.83
N SER A 118 18.82 -6.04 13.13
CA SER A 118 17.62 -5.52 13.78
C SER A 118 16.45 -6.37 13.38
N GLU A 119 15.95 -7.12 14.35
CA GLU A 119 14.68 -7.83 14.37
C GLU A 119 14.38 -8.63 13.09
N SER A 120 14.25 -9.93 13.24
CA SER A 120 13.50 -10.74 12.28
C SER A 120 12.13 -10.06 12.15
N GLU A 121 11.97 -9.15 11.16
CA GLU A 121 10.66 -8.59 10.83
C GLU A 121 9.74 -9.80 10.70
N ASN A 122 8.81 -9.93 11.63
CA ASN A 122 7.84 -11.01 11.64
C ASN A 122 7.28 -11.13 10.23
N LEU A 123 7.36 -12.32 9.63
CA LEU A 123 6.90 -12.58 8.27
C LEU A 123 5.51 -11.94 8.03
N GLY A 124 4.65 -11.95 9.06
CA GLY A 124 3.35 -11.30 9.04
C GLY A 124 3.43 -9.77 8.82
N LYS A 125 4.37 -9.07 9.47
CA LYS A 125 4.54 -7.62 9.25
C LYS A 125 4.99 -7.32 7.82
N LYS A 126 5.87 -8.16 7.25
CA LYS A 126 6.33 -8.01 5.86
C LYS A 126 5.21 -8.25 4.87
N ILE A 127 4.40 -9.29 5.06
CA ILE A 127 3.22 -9.58 4.25
C ILE A 127 2.22 -8.43 4.32
N TYR A 128 1.88 -7.96 5.52
CA TYR A 128 0.98 -6.84 5.71
C TYR A 128 1.48 -5.55 5.01
N LYS A 129 2.75 -5.22 5.17
CA LYS A 129 3.36 -4.05 4.53
C LYS A 129 3.31 -4.12 3.00
N SER A 130 3.59 -5.30 2.43
CA SER A 130 3.52 -5.52 0.99
C SER A 130 2.08 -5.41 0.47
N LEU A 131 1.11 -5.96 1.22
CA LEU A 131 -0.31 -5.85 0.89
C LEU A 131 -0.76 -4.38 0.91
N MET A 132 -0.43 -3.64 1.97
CA MET A 132 -0.77 -2.22 2.11
C MET A 132 -0.12 -1.36 1.02
N ASN A 133 1.10 -1.71 0.60
CA ASN A 133 1.74 -1.05 -0.55
C ASN A 133 0.89 -1.23 -1.82
N GLY A 134 0.47 -2.45 -2.14
CA GLY A 134 -0.40 -2.72 -3.29
C GLY A 134 -1.73 -1.98 -3.23
N VAL A 135 -2.40 -2.01 -2.07
CA VAL A 135 -3.67 -1.30 -1.84
C VAL A 135 -3.50 0.21 -2.06
N SER A 136 -2.41 0.80 -1.54
CA SER A 136 -2.15 2.24 -1.66
C SER A 136 -2.07 2.72 -3.11
N TYR A 137 -1.39 1.96 -3.97
CA TYR A 137 -1.30 2.29 -5.40
C TYR A 137 -2.59 2.00 -6.16
N MET A 138 -3.42 1.06 -5.68
CA MET A 138 -4.71 0.73 -6.28
C MET A 138 -5.78 1.81 -6.03
N VAL A 139 -5.81 2.43 -4.84
CA VAL A 139 -6.85 3.38 -4.42
C VAL A 139 -7.12 4.49 -5.43
N PRO A 140 -6.12 5.19 -6.01
CA PRO A 140 -6.39 6.25 -7.00
C PRO A 140 -7.15 5.74 -8.25
N PHE A 141 -6.89 4.51 -8.68
CA PHE A 141 -7.57 3.90 -9.83
C PHE A 141 -9.03 3.61 -9.51
N VAL A 142 -9.31 3.09 -8.32
CA VAL A 142 -10.68 2.83 -7.84
C VAL A 142 -11.46 4.14 -7.71
N VAL A 143 -10.85 5.16 -7.11
CA VAL A 143 -11.49 6.47 -6.93
C VAL A 143 -11.78 7.12 -8.28
N THR A 144 -10.80 7.15 -9.17
CA THR A 144 -10.98 7.74 -10.51
C THR A 144 -12.03 6.98 -11.30
N GLY A 145 -11.95 5.65 -11.35
CA GLY A 145 -12.90 4.81 -12.06
C GLY A 145 -14.31 4.94 -11.50
N GLY A 146 -14.47 4.83 -10.19
CA GLY A 146 -15.75 4.94 -9.50
C GLY A 146 -16.41 6.29 -9.68
N LEU A 147 -15.67 7.40 -9.57
CA LEU A 147 -16.21 8.74 -9.79
C LEU A 147 -16.64 8.96 -11.24
N LEU A 148 -15.85 8.55 -12.23
CA LEU A 148 -16.19 8.70 -13.64
C LEU A 148 -17.45 7.89 -14.00
N ILE A 149 -17.56 6.65 -13.50
CA ILE A 149 -18.75 5.82 -13.68
C ILE A 149 -19.96 6.47 -13.01
N ALA A 150 -19.83 6.90 -11.75
CA ALA A 150 -20.94 7.52 -11.01
C ALA A 150 -21.45 8.79 -11.68
N ILE A 151 -20.56 9.69 -12.12
CA ILE A 151 -20.92 10.92 -12.83
C ILE A 151 -21.61 10.58 -14.15
N SER A 152 -21.08 9.63 -14.92
CA SER A 152 -21.64 9.24 -16.21
C SER A 152 -23.04 8.63 -16.07
N LEU A 153 -23.28 7.82 -15.03
CA LEU A 153 -24.60 7.27 -14.74
C LEU A 153 -25.60 8.33 -14.26
N THR A 154 -25.13 9.26 -13.41
CA THR A 154 -26.03 10.29 -12.83
C THR A 154 -26.44 11.33 -13.85
N LEU A 155 -25.52 11.79 -14.71
CA LEU A 155 -25.79 12.87 -15.67
C LEU A 155 -26.19 12.36 -17.06
N GLY A 156 -25.74 11.17 -17.45
CA GLY A 156 -25.97 10.60 -18.77
C GLY A 156 -26.88 9.37 -18.81
N GLY A 157 -27.24 8.83 -17.64
CA GLY A 157 -28.06 7.63 -17.54
C GLY A 157 -29.54 7.89 -17.81
N THR A 158 -30.18 7.01 -18.56
CA THR A 158 -31.61 6.95 -18.75
C THR A 158 -32.20 5.76 -18.02
N ALA A 159 -33.26 5.97 -17.27
CA ALA A 159 -33.95 4.89 -16.57
C ALA A 159 -34.63 3.96 -17.58
N THR A 160 -34.33 2.68 -17.53
CA THR A 160 -34.95 1.62 -18.31
C THR A 160 -35.53 0.57 -17.36
N PRO A 161 -36.47 -0.30 -17.82
CA PRO A 161 -36.98 -1.39 -16.98
C PRO A 161 -35.92 -2.33 -16.44
N GLU A 162 -34.74 -2.37 -17.09
CA GLU A 162 -33.59 -3.22 -16.72
C GLU A 162 -32.56 -2.47 -15.85
N GLY A 163 -32.81 -1.20 -15.51
CA GLY A 163 -31.89 -0.34 -14.72
C GLY A 163 -31.48 0.92 -15.50
N ILE A 164 -30.48 1.62 -14.99
CA ILE A 164 -29.96 2.83 -15.63
C ILE A 164 -28.99 2.42 -16.74
N LYS A 165 -29.29 2.81 -17.98
CA LYS A 165 -28.40 2.61 -19.14
C LYS A 165 -27.92 3.96 -19.67
N ILE A 166 -26.69 4.02 -20.10
CA ILE A 166 -26.10 5.21 -20.74
C ILE A 166 -26.23 5.04 -22.23
N PRO A 167 -26.88 5.98 -22.97
CA PRO A 167 -27.02 5.90 -24.43
C PRO A 167 -25.63 5.87 -25.10
N GLU A 168 -25.47 4.96 -26.07
CA GLU A 168 -24.23 4.85 -26.84
C GLU A 168 -23.99 6.11 -27.69
N GLY A 169 -22.72 6.40 -28.00
CA GLY A 169 -22.35 7.57 -28.80
C GLY A 169 -22.38 8.90 -28.06
N THR A 170 -22.68 8.89 -26.76
CA THR A 170 -22.67 10.10 -25.93
C THR A 170 -21.32 10.31 -25.25
N ILE A 171 -21.02 11.56 -24.83
CA ILE A 171 -19.84 11.86 -24.03
C ILE A 171 -19.85 11.09 -22.70
N TRP A 172 -21.05 10.82 -22.16
CA TRP A 172 -21.24 10.07 -20.94
C TRP A 172 -20.87 8.59 -21.12
N ALA A 173 -21.17 7.98 -22.27
CA ALA A 173 -20.73 6.62 -22.60
C ALA A 173 -19.21 6.54 -22.70
N THR A 174 -18.57 7.54 -23.30
CA THR A 174 -17.11 7.63 -23.37
C THR A 174 -16.51 7.76 -21.95
N MET A 175 -17.07 8.63 -21.11
CA MET A 175 -16.63 8.80 -19.71
C MET A 175 -16.77 7.51 -18.91
N ASN A 176 -17.90 6.80 -19.08
CA ASN A 176 -18.13 5.50 -18.45
C ASN A 176 -17.10 4.44 -18.88
N SER A 177 -16.74 4.43 -20.15
CA SER A 177 -15.71 3.52 -20.67
C SER A 177 -14.33 3.81 -20.09
N ILE A 178 -13.95 5.09 -19.96
CA ILE A 178 -12.70 5.49 -19.31
C ILE A 178 -12.71 5.06 -17.84
N GLY A 179 -13.83 5.29 -17.13
CA GLY A 179 -14.00 4.86 -15.75
C GLY A 179 -13.90 3.35 -15.58
N SER A 180 -14.49 2.59 -16.49
CA SER A 180 -14.44 1.12 -16.51
C SER A 180 -13.03 0.59 -16.74
N ILE A 181 -12.24 1.23 -17.61
CA ILE A 181 -10.83 0.90 -17.81
C ILE A 181 -10.04 1.14 -16.51
N ALA A 182 -10.24 2.29 -15.86
CA ALA A 182 -9.55 2.60 -14.60
C ALA A 182 -9.91 1.57 -13.51
N MET A 183 -11.18 1.19 -13.37
CA MET A 183 -11.61 0.13 -12.45
C MET A 183 -11.02 -1.23 -12.82
N GLY A 184 -10.93 -1.55 -14.10
CA GLY A 184 -10.33 -2.81 -14.59
C GLY A 184 -8.85 -2.95 -14.24
N LEU A 185 -8.14 -1.84 -14.05
CA LEU A 185 -6.73 -1.84 -13.64
C LEU A 185 -6.53 -2.08 -12.14
N MET A 186 -7.59 -2.10 -11.32
CA MET A 186 -7.53 -2.27 -9.87
C MET A 186 -6.72 -3.52 -9.48
N VAL A 187 -7.09 -4.69 -10.00
CA VAL A 187 -6.46 -5.98 -9.69
C VAL A 187 -5.03 -6.08 -10.21
N PRO A 188 -4.73 -5.70 -11.46
CA PRO A 188 -3.36 -5.66 -11.97
C PRO A 188 -2.43 -4.74 -11.19
N ILE A 189 -2.89 -3.55 -10.82
CA ILE A 189 -2.10 -2.59 -10.03
C ILE A 189 -1.83 -3.14 -8.63
N LEU A 190 -2.84 -3.66 -7.94
CA LEU A 190 -2.68 -4.28 -6.64
C LEU A 190 -1.58 -5.35 -6.66
N SER A 191 -1.68 -6.30 -7.58
CA SER A 191 -0.74 -7.41 -7.74
C SER A 191 0.67 -6.93 -8.07
N ALA A 192 0.80 -5.99 -9.00
CA ALA A 192 2.08 -5.42 -9.43
C ALA A 192 2.83 -4.75 -8.27
N PHE A 193 2.14 -3.94 -7.46
CA PHE A 193 2.77 -3.20 -6.38
C PHE A 193 3.00 -4.03 -5.12
N ILE A 194 2.24 -5.11 -4.89
CA ILE A 194 2.60 -6.15 -3.91
C ILE A 194 3.93 -6.80 -4.33
N ALA A 195 4.05 -7.24 -5.58
CA ALA A 195 5.25 -7.88 -6.09
C ALA A 195 6.47 -6.95 -6.09
N GLN A 196 6.27 -5.67 -6.43
CA GLN A 196 7.32 -4.64 -6.34
C GLN A 196 7.80 -4.44 -4.91
N SER A 197 6.92 -4.44 -3.93
CA SER A 197 7.30 -4.30 -2.50
C SER A 197 8.20 -5.44 -2.02
N ILE A 198 8.14 -6.62 -2.66
CA ILE A 198 8.90 -7.82 -2.29
C ILE A 198 10.22 -7.93 -3.06
N ALA A 199 10.18 -7.69 -4.38
CA ALA A 199 11.30 -7.97 -5.29
C ALA A 199 11.85 -6.70 -5.98
N ASP A 200 11.43 -5.50 -5.59
CA ASP A 200 11.72 -4.22 -6.22
C ASP A 200 11.19 -4.15 -7.66
N ARG A 201 11.76 -3.27 -8.51
CA ARG A 201 11.33 -3.06 -9.89
C ARG A 201 11.16 -4.33 -10.74
N PRO A 202 12.04 -5.33 -10.65
CA PRO A 202 11.89 -6.56 -11.43
C PRO A 202 10.61 -7.35 -11.15
N GLY A 203 10.03 -7.22 -9.94
CA GLY A 203 8.78 -7.86 -9.56
C GLY A 203 7.53 -7.24 -10.20
N LEU A 204 7.63 -6.00 -10.69
CA LEU A 204 6.48 -5.24 -11.19
C LEU A 204 5.81 -5.94 -12.38
N VAL A 205 6.58 -6.38 -13.38
CA VAL A 205 6.06 -6.99 -14.61
C VAL A 205 5.38 -8.34 -14.34
N PRO A 206 6.01 -9.31 -13.65
CA PRO A 206 5.33 -10.54 -13.28
C PRO A 206 4.07 -10.32 -12.43
N GLY A 207 4.11 -9.35 -11.53
CA GLY A 207 2.95 -8.97 -10.71
C GLY A 207 1.81 -8.41 -11.55
N PHE A 208 2.11 -7.52 -12.50
CA PHE A 208 1.09 -6.94 -13.38
C PHE A 208 0.44 -8.01 -14.27
N VAL A 209 1.26 -8.87 -14.89
CA VAL A 209 0.78 -10.00 -15.70
C VAL A 209 -0.07 -10.95 -14.86
N GLY A 210 0.38 -11.32 -13.65
CA GLY A 210 -0.38 -12.16 -12.72
C GLY A 210 -1.73 -11.56 -12.35
N GLY A 211 -1.77 -10.25 -12.08
CA GLY A 211 -3.02 -9.53 -11.79
C GLY A 211 -3.99 -9.48 -12.97
N MET A 212 -3.48 -9.32 -14.20
CA MET A 212 -4.29 -9.42 -15.42
C MET A 212 -4.87 -10.81 -15.63
N LEU A 213 -4.07 -11.86 -15.35
CA LEU A 213 -4.56 -13.24 -15.37
C LEU A 213 -5.67 -13.46 -14.33
N ALA A 214 -5.49 -12.97 -13.10
CA ALA A 214 -6.51 -13.07 -12.05
C ALA A 214 -7.83 -12.36 -12.41
N ALA A 215 -7.76 -11.29 -13.18
CA ALA A 215 -8.91 -10.53 -13.66
C ALA A 215 -9.61 -11.19 -14.87
N ASN A 216 -9.07 -12.27 -15.45
CA ASN A 216 -9.61 -12.92 -16.64
C ASN A 216 -9.83 -14.43 -16.43
N GLY A 217 -11.03 -14.81 -15.97
CA GLY A 217 -11.42 -16.18 -15.66
C GLY A 217 -11.32 -17.16 -16.83
N ALA A 218 -11.56 -16.69 -18.04
CA ALA A 218 -11.54 -17.53 -19.24
C ALA A 218 -10.20 -18.25 -19.48
N LEU A 219 -9.09 -17.68 -18.98
CA LEU A 219 -7.75 -18.24 -19.16
C LEU A 219 -7.48 -19.49 -18.30
N TYR A 220 -8.24 -19.70 -17.22
CA TYR A 220 -8.12 -20.85 -16.32
C TYR A 220 -9.43 -21.66 -16.22
N GLY A 221 -10.28 -21.56 -17.25
CA GLY A 221 -11.48 -22.39 -17.39
C GLY A 221 -12.61 -22.08 -16.41
N SER A 222 -12.65 -20.88 -15.86
CA SER A 222 -13.68 -20.44 -14.92
C SER A 222 -14.56 -19.36 -15.52
N ASP A 223 -15.89 -19.48 -15.33
CA ASP A 223 -16.85 -18.43 -15.68
C ASP A 223 -16.72 -17.19 -14.76
N ALA A 224 -16.15 -17.37 -13.58
CA ALA A 224 -15.90 -16.30 -12.61
C ALA A 224 -14.43 -15.90 -12.60
N ASN A 225 -14.16 -14.62 -12.40
CA ASN A 225 -12.80 -14.12 -12.19
C ASN A 225 -12.33 -14.41 -10.77
N ALA A 226 -11.03 -14.65 -10.57
CA ALA A 226 -10.44 -14.74 -9.23
C ALA A 226 -10.41 -13.39 -8.48
N GLY A 227 -10.68 -12.30 -9.19
CA GLY A 227 -10.91 -10.97 -8.66
C GLY A 227 -9.79 -10.45 -7.76
N PHE A 228 -10.18 -9.72 -6.72
CA PHE A 228 -9.27 -9.11 -5.77
C PHE A 228 -8.38 -10.13 -5.02
N LEU A 229 -8.97 -11.26 -4.59
CA LEU A 229 -8.22 -12.34 -3.93
C LEU A 229 -7.15 -12.93 -4.85
N GLY A 230 -7.50 -13.16 -6.12
CA GLY A 230 -6.55 -13.60 -7.13
C GLY A 230 -5.40 -12.60 -7.31
N GLY A 231 -5.70 -11.30 -7.31
CA GLY A 231 -4.71 -10.23 -7.39
C GLY A 231 -3.73 -10.22 -6.21
N ILE A 232 -4.21 -10.45 -5.00
CA ILE A 232 -3.35 -10.57 -3.82
C ILE A 232 -2.42 -11.79 -3.96
N ILE A 233 -2.99 -12.95 -4.28
CA ILE A 233 -2.22 -14.20 -4.39
C ILE A 233 -1.18 -14.10 -5.50
N THR A 234 -1.54 -13.58 -6.68
CA THR A 234 -0.61 -13.40 -7.79
C THR A 234 0.48 -12.39 -7.48
N GLY A 235 0.16 -11.33 -6.72
CA GLY A 235 1.11 -10.34 -6.28
C GLY A 235 2.21 -10.94 -5.38
N PHE A 236 1.82 -11.71 -4.38
CA PHE A 236 2.77 -12.42 -3.52
C PHE A 236 3.55 -13.48 -4.31
N LEU A 237 2.87 -14.29 -5.12
CA LEU A 237 3.50 -15.31 -5.96
C LEU A 237 4.56 -14.69 -6.87
N ALA A 238 4.22 -13.63 -7.58
CA ALA A 238 5.13 -12.89 -8.47
C ALA A 238 6.31 -12.29 -7.72
N GLY A 239 6.05 -11.68 -6.57
CA GLY A 239 7.09 -11.11 -5.74
C GLY A 239 8.09 -12.15 -5.24
N PHE A 240 7.62 -13.28 -4.73
CA PHE A 240 8.51 -14.35 -4.25
C PHE A 240 9.25 -15.05 -5.37
N ILE A 241 8.61 -15.31 -6.53
CA ILE A 241 9.28 -15.89 -7.71
C ILE A 241 10.37 -14.93 -8.21
N ALA A 242 10.05 -13.65 -8.40
CA ALA A 242 11.02 -12.65 -8.85
C ALA A 242 12.19 -12.51 -7.86
N LEU A 243 11.91 -12.52 -6.56
CA LEU A 243 12.93 -12.51 -5.51
C LEU A 243 13.80 -13.77 -5.55
N GLY A 244 13.20 -14.93 -5.81
CA GLY A 244 13.93 -16.19 -5.98
C GLY A 244 14.90 -16.15 -7.17
N ILE A 245 14.43 -15.70 -8.33
CA ILE A 245 15.25 -15.55 -9.54
C ILE A 245 16.37 -14.51 -9.31
N LYS A 246 16.09 -13.40 -8.62
CA LYS A 246 17.06 -12.35 -8.27
C LYS A 246 18.23 -12.87 -7.42
N LYS A 247 18.02 -13.92 -6.62
CA LYS A 247 19.07 -14.54 -5.77
C LYS A 247 20.02 -15.46 -6.54
N VAL A 248 19.69 -15.84 -7.77
CA VAL A 248 20.55 -16.69 -8.60
C VAL A 248 21.81 -15.93 -8.98
N ARG A 249 22.97 -16.52 -8.66
CA ARG A 249 24.27 -15.93 -9.00
C ARG A 249 24.54 -16.11 -10.49
N VAL A 250 24.68 -14.99 -11.20
CA VAL A 250 25.00 -14.96 -12.62
C VAL A 250 26.31 -14.22 -12.88
N PRO A 251 27.04 -14.53 -13.98
CA PRO A 251 28.23 -13.77 -14.37
C PRO A 251 27.94 -12.26 -14.47
N LYS A 252 28.97 -11.43 -14.19
CA LYS A 252 28.83 -9.96 -14.18
C LYS A 252 28.24 -9.39 -15.48
N ALA A 253 28.55 -9.99 -16.63
CA ALA A 253 28.01 -9.59 -17.93
C ALA A 253 26.47 -9.72 -18.03
N LEU A 254 25.86 -10.68 -17.32
CA LEU A 254 24.42 -10.92 -17.32
C LEU A 254 23.68 -10.18 -16.22
N GLN A 255 24.38 -9.63 -15.21
CA GLN A 255 23.75 -8.95 -14.08
C GLN A 255 22.91 -7.75 -14.50
N SER A 256 23.31 -7.00 -15.52
CA SER A 256 22.58 -5.85 -16.06
C SER A 256 21.31 -6.26 -16.81
N ILE A 257 21.30 -7.46 -17.39
CA ILE A 257 20.19 -7.97 -18.20
C ILE A 257 19.13 -8.67 -17.34
N MET A 258 19.55 -9.18 -16.16
CA MET A 258 18.67 -9.92 -15.25
C MET A 258 17.38 -9.15 -14.89
N PRO A 259 17.43 -7.89 -14.39
CA PRO A 259 16.23 -7.19 -13.95
C PRO A 259 15.32 -6.73 -15.10
N ILE A 260 15.86 -6.61 -16.31
CA ILE A 260 15.15 -6.03 -17.46
C ILE A 260 14.52 -7.11 -18.34
N ILE A 261 15.19 -8.25 -18.49
CA ILE A 261 14.78 -9.32 -19.43
C ILE A 261 14.48 -10.62 -18.68
N VAL A 262 15.44 -11.14 -17.93
CA VAL A 262 15.36 -12.51 -17.39
C VAL A 262 14.25 -12.62 -16.33
N ILE A 263 14.25 -11.75 -15.34
CA ILE A 263 13.25 -11.80 -14.26
C ILE A 263 11.83 -11.51 -14.78
N PRO A 264 11.59 -10.50 -15.62
CA PRO A 264 10.26 -10.28 -16.19
C PRO A 264 9.74 -11.45 -17.01
N ILE A 265 10.55 -12.03 -17.89
CA ILE A 265 10.11 -13.14 -18.75
C ILE A 265 9.88 -14.41 -17.92
N LEU A 266 10.90 -14.89 -17.20
CA LEU A 266 10.79 -16.13 -16.44
C LEU A 266 9.79 -16.00 -15.30
N GLY A 267 9.76 -14.85 -14.64
CA GLY A 267 8.81 -14.56 -13.57
C GLY A 267 7.36 -14.57 -14.08
N SER A 268 7.07 -13.90 -15.20
CA SER A 268 5.72 -13.89 -15.78
C SER A 268 5.28 -15.27 -16.26
N LEU A 269 6.17 -16.04 -16.88
CA LEU A 269 5.87 -17.43 -17.30
C LEU A 269 5.59 -18.32 -16.08
N ALA A 270 6.43 -18.25 -15.05
CA ALA A 270 6.27 -19.06 -13.85
C ALA A 270 4.97 -18.71 -13.11
N VAL A 271 4.68 -17.41 -12.93
CA VAL A 271 3.42 -16.93 -12.33
C VAL A 271 2.23 -17.38 -13.17
N GLY A 272 2.31 -17.24 -14.50
CA GLY A 272 1.25 -17.62 -15.42
C GLY A 272 0.92 -19.11 -15.35
N PHE A 273 1.94 -19.97 -15.45
CA PHE A 273 1.72 -21.41 -15.36
C PHE A 273 1.18 -21.86 -14.00
N VAL A 274 1.76 -21.38 -12.91
CA VAL A 274 1.30 -21.74 -11.56
C VAL A 274 -0.13 -21.23 -11.34
N PHE A 275 -0.44 -20.01 -11.78
CA PHE A 275 -1.77 -19.46 -11.58
C PHE A 275 -2.82 -20.16 -12.45
N ILE A 276 -2.57 -20.32 -13.75
CA ILE A 276 -3.53 -20.90 -14.68
C ILE A 276 -3.85 -22.37 -14.34
N TYR A 277 -2.82 -23.17 -14.05
CA TYR A 277 -3.01 -24.62 -13.89
C TYR A 277 -3.23 -25.10 -12.46
N VAL A 278 -2.91 -24.27 -11.45
CA VAL A 278 -2.95 -24.71 -10.03
C VAL A 278 -3.86 -23.85 -9.16
N ILE A 279 -3.79 -22.52 -9.31
CA ILE A 279 -4.39 -21.61 -8.33
C ILE A 279 -5.68 -20.95 -8.85
N GLY A 280 -5.77 -20.66 -10.14
CA GLY A 280 -6.80 -19.79 -10.72
C GLY A 280 -8.22 -20.30 -10.46
N GLU A 281 -8.52 -21.53 -10.83
CA GLU A 281 -9.83 -22.13 -10.67
C GLU A 281 -10.26 -22.24 -9.18
N PRO A 282 -9.47 -22.79 -8.23
CA PRO A 282 -9.82 -22.83 -6.83
C PRO A 282 -10.10 -21.44 -6.22
N VAL A 283 -9.31 -20.42 -6.60
CA VAL A 283 -9.51 -19.06 -6.07
C VAL A 283 -10.75 -18.41 -6.68
N ALA A 284 -11.03 -18.62 -7.95
CA ALA A 284 -12.25 -18.16 -8.59
C ALA A 284 -13.50 -18.77 -7.97
N LEU A 285 -13.49 -20.07 -7.68
CA LEU A 285 -14.58 -20.76 -6.98
C LEU A 285 -14.78 -20.20 -5.56
N LEU A 286 -13.71 -19.95 -4.83
CA LEU A 286 -13.78 -19.33 -3.51
C LEU A 286 -14.41 -17.93 -3.59
N PHE A 287 -13.95 -17.09 -4.52
CA PHE A 287 -14.47 -15.75 -4.71
C PHE A 287 -15.94 -15.76 -5.14
N SER A 288 -16.31 -16.64 -6.07
CA SER A 288 -17.70 -16.85 -6.49
C SER A 288 -18.58 -17.28 -5.33
N SER A 289 -18.12 -18.23 -4.50
CA SER A 289 -18.86 -18.70 -3.32
C SER A 289 -19.10 -17.58 -2.30
N LEU A 290 -18.09 -16.74 -2.05
CA LEU A 290 -18.23 -15.55 -1.20
C LEU A 290 -19.26 -14.56 -1.77
N THR A 291 -19.19 -14.31 -3.07
CA THR A 291 -20.13 -13.40 -3.75
C THR A 291 -21.56 -13.93 -3.70
N HIS A 292 -21.77 -15.21 -3.96
CA HIS A 292 -23.09 -15.84 -3.85
C HIS A 292 -23.61 -15.85 -2.41
N PHE A 293 -22.75 -16.09 -1.43
CA PHE A 293 -23.11 -16.00 -0.01
C PHE A 293 -23.62 -14.60 0.36
N LEU A 294 -22.89 -13.55 -0.03
CA LEU A 294 -23.27 -12.15 0.21
C LEU A 294 -24.55 -11.78 -0.54
N ALA A 295 -24.69 -12.21 -1.80
CA ALA A 295 -25.89 -11.96 -2.59
C ALA A 295 -27.12 -12.66 -2.02
N GLY A 296 -26.97 -13.90 -1.49
CA GLY A 296 -28.04 -14.63 -0.83
C GLY A 296 -28.56 -13.99 0.47
N MET A 297 -27.73 -13.15 1.09
CA MET A 297 -28.12 -12.41 2.31
C MET A 297 -29.00 -11.18 2.02
N GLN A 298 -29.06 -10.69 0.79
CA GLN A 298 -29.86 -9.50 0.41
C GLN A 298 -31.38 -9.75 0.55
N GLY A 299 -31.82 -11.01 0.55
CA GLY A 299 -33.25 -11.36 0.68
C GLY A 299 -33.71 -11.84 2.07
N GLY A 300 -32.80 -12.02 3.03
CA GLY A 300 -33.10 -12.67 4.29
C GLY A 300 -32.89 -11.87 5.57
N SER A 301 -31.89 -11.01 5.62
CA SER A 301 -31.58 -10.21 6.81
C SER A 301 -30.64 -9.06 6.49
N GLU A 302 -31.21 -7.94 6.11
CA GLU A 302 -30.47 -6.70 5.86
C GLU A 302 -29.63 -6.26 7.06
N ILE A 303 -30.08 -6.57 8.29
CA ILE A 303 -29.36 -6.25 9.54
C ILE A 303 -28.07 -7.09 9.65
N VAL A 304 -28.12 -8.38 9.33
CA VAL A 304 -26.94 -9.26 9.39
C VAL A 304 -25.94 -8.86 8.30
N LEU A 305 -26.41 -8.54 7.10
CA LEU A 305 -25.56 -8.02 6.01
C LEU A 305 -24.89 -6.71 6.42
N ALA A 306 -25.63 -5.77 6.99
CA ALA A 306 -25.09 -4.50 7.47
C ALA A 306 -24.07 -4.70 8.60
N MET A 307 -24.31 -5.64 9.53
CA MET A 307 -23.33 -5.97 10.57
C MET A 307 -22.04 -6.57 10.01
N ILE A 308 -22.12 -7.47 9.04
CA ILE A 308 -20.95 -8.10 8.41
C ILE A 308 -20.15 -7.05 7.65
N LEU A 309 -20.81 -6.25 6.82
CA LEU A 309 -20.16 -5.16 6.06
C LEU A 309 -19.56 -4.11 7.00
N GLY A 310 -20.27 -3.73 8.05
CA GLY A 310 -19.77 -2.83 9.09
C GLY A 310 -18.54 -3.40 9.81
N ALA A 311 -18.56 -4.68 10.18
CA ALA A 311 -17.43 -5.35 10.79
C ALA A 311 -16.21 -5.43 9.85
N MET A 312 -16.43 -5.68 8.55
CA MET A 312 -15.37 -5.67 7.53
C MET A 312 -14.73 -4.29 7.39
N ILE A 313 -15.53 -3.22 7.35
CA ILE A 313 -15.05 -1.83 7.28
C ILE A 313 -14.24 -1.48 8.53
N VAL A 314 -14.72 -1.83 9.73
CA VAL A 314 -14.01 -1.59 10.99
C VAL A 314 -12.69 -2.35 11.05
N PHE A 315 -12.66 -3.58 10.54
CA PHE A 315 -11.44 -4.38 10.45
C PHE A 315 -10.42 -3.77 9.47
N ASP A 316 -10.90 -3.29 8.32
CA ASP A 316 -10.08 -2.65 7.28
C ASP A 316 -9.52 -1.29 7.75
N MET A 317 -10.27 -0.54 8.54
CA MET A 317 -9.81 0.71 9.17
C MET A 317 -8.91 0.52 10.39
N GLY A 318 -8.49 -0.71 10.71
CA GLY A 318 -7.61 -1.00 11.84
C GLY A 318 -8.32 -0.90 13.18
N GLY A 319 -9.55 -1.42 13.25
CA GLY A 319 -10.40 -1.41 14.44
C GLY A 319 -9.70 -1.92 15.69
N ARG A 320 -9.26 -0.99 16.53
CA ARG A 320 -8.95 -1.27 17.91
C ARG A 320 -10.28 -1.38 18.66
N SER A 321 -10.50 -2.55 19.26
CA SER A 321 -11.58 -2.73 20.23
C SER A 321 -11.55 -1.57 21.23
N ILE A 322 -12.62 -0.83 21.27
CA ILE A 322 -12.93 0.10 22.37
C ILE A 322 -12.89 -0.71 23.66
N LYS A 323 -11.89 -0.44 24.49
CA LYS A 323 -11.91 -0.81 25.90
C LYS A 323 -12.39 0.39 26.69
#